data_325c76746a1f5003eb4c59073fd216a9
#
_entry.id   325c76746a1f5003eb4c59073fd216a9
#
_cell.length_a   1.000
_cell.length_b   1.000
_cell.length_c   1.000
_cell.angle_alpha   90.00
_cell.angle_beta   90.00
_cell.angle_gamma   90.00
#
_symmetry.space_group_name_H-M   'P 1'
#
loop_
_entity.id
_entity.type
_entity.pdbx_description
1 polymer ?
#
loop_
_entity_poly.entity_id
_entity_poly.type
_entity_poly.pdbx_seq_one_letter_code
_entity_poly.pdbx_strand_id
1 'polypeptide(L)'
;MKRVIYSGAGLLLIALAFLLFNGLTGTLLTNARLDLTEQKLYTISEGTERILEGLQSPIELHFFYSDETAKDLVALRNYARRVEEMLRAYQRASGGKLKLHVIDPQPFSEEEDRAAEFGLQAVPLNQGGDKVYFGLAGTNAEGNTQIIPFFPLDQEEFLEYEVSRLVQSLATAELPVVGVLSGLQLTGGFDMRTQQATPPWMVLEEVRQLFHIESLQRDVDLIPTNVSVLLLIHPKDLPEQTLFAIDQFVLRGGKLLVFLDPHSEIDPGMGIGPGEFGEERVSDLEPLFKAWGVRMLPKKALADAAYGMSVGMGAERRPVRHAGWLSLPRAALDQDDVSIAALENITLGSAGILEPLEGATTRFTPLMRSSEYAMPVDAERFATLDNPETLLLGFEPTGERYTLAARIQGPAKTAFPNGIEGREKGIQESQNINVIAVADTDMLADRMWVQVQDFFGQRVPQP
;
A
#
# COMPACT_ATOMS: atom_id res chain seq x y z
N MET A 1 19.57 -51.96 37.46
CA MET A 1 18.63 -50.99 36.92
C MET A 1 17.50 -51.56 36.06
N LYS A 2 17.75 -52.46 35.08
CA LYS A 2 16.68 -53.00 34.22
C LYS A 2 15.51 -53.72 34.92
N ARG A 3 15.71 -54.35 36.10
CA ARG A 3 14.64 -55.06 36.85
C ARG A 3 13.67 -54.12 37.63
N VAL A 4 14.07 -52.92 37.95
CA VAL A 4 13.22 -51.98 38.70
C VAL A 4 12.20 -51.28 37.77
N ILE A 5 12.55 -51.10 36.51
CA ILE A 5 11.69 -50.49 35.50
C ILE A 5 10.46 -51.36 35.15
N TYR A 6 10.59 -52.71 35.25
CA TYR A 6 9.51 -53.67 34.98
C TYR A 6 8.79 -54.17 36.25
N SER A 7 9.06 -53.56 37.40
CA SER A 7 8.30 -53.82 38.62
C SER A 7 7.03 -52.97 38.70
N GLY A 8 6.00 -53.42 39.38
CA GLY A 8 4.77 -52.61 39.55
C GLY A 8 5.01 -51.21 40.10
N ALA A 9 6.03 -51.05 40.97
CA ALA A 9 6.46 -49.76 41.49
C ALA A 9 7.13 -48.88 40.39
N GLY A 10 7.88 -49.46 39.45
CA GLY A 10 8.48 -48.76 38.33
C GLY A 10 7.43 -48.24 37.33
N LEU A 11 6.41 -49.07 37.04
CA LEU A 11 5.27 -48.66 36.21
C LEU A 11 4.46 -47.52 36.85
N LEU A 12 4.29 -47.58 38.18
CA LEU A 12 3.58 -46.52 38.92
C LEU A 12 4.35 -45.20 38.93
N LEU A 13 5.68 -45.22 39.05
CA LEU A 13 6.58 -44.09 38.95
C LEU A 13 6.56 -43.44 37.53
N ILE A 14 6.55 -44.29 36.48
CA ILE A 14 6.46 -43.82 35.10
C ILE A 14 5.09 -43.15 34.83
N ALA A 15 4.00 -43.77 35.33
CA ALA A 15 2.67 -43.17 35.21
C ALA A 15 2.55 -41.85 35.97
N LEU A 16 3.13 -41.75 37.18
CA LEU A 16 3.16 -40.47 37.93
C LEU A 16 4.01 -39.42 37.25
N ALA A 17 5.19 -39.78 36.74
CA ALA A 17 6.05 -38.89 35.96
C ALA A 17 5.37 -38.41 34.68
N PHE A 18 4.63 -39.26 33.98
CA PHE A 18 3.84 -38.93 32.81
C PHE A 18 2.71 -37.95 33.13
N LEU A 19 1.98 -38.17 34.24
CA LEU A 19 0.94 -37.25 34.70
C LEU A 19 1.50 -35.89 35.11
N LEU A 20 2.63 -35.87 35.83
CA LEU A 20 3.34 -34.63 36.19
C LEU A 20 3.87 -33.91 34.96
N PHE A 21 4.45 -34.64 34.01
CA PHE A 21 4.91 -34.07 32.75
C PHE A 21 3.75 -33.45 31.94
N ASN A 22 2.62 -34.18 31.78
CA ASN A 22 1.43 -33.62 31.11
C ASN A 22 0.83 -32.42 31.86
N GLY A 23 0.79 -32.46 33.18
CA GLY A 23 0.34 -31.34 33.99
C GLY A 23 1.26 -30.11 33.86
N LEU A 24 2.58 -30.30 33.88
CA LEU A 24 3.57 -29.25 33.72
C LEU A 24 3.57 -28.68 32.28
N THR A 25 3.52 -29.58 31.29
CA THR A 25 3.46 -29.14 29.88
C THR A 25 2.15 -28.41 29.55
N GLY A 26 1.02 -28.84 30.15
CA GLY A 26 -0.27 -28.19 30.00
C GLY A 26 -0.30 -26.77 30.61
N THR A 27 0.49 -26.49 31.65
CA THR A 27 0.56 -25.16 32.27
C THR A 27 1.67 -24.28 31.70
N LEU A 28 2.81 -24.85 31.33
CA LEU A 28 3.97 -24.09 30.80
C LEU A 28 3.92 -23.88 29.29
N LEU A 29 3.25 -24.76 28.53
CA LEU A 29 3.18 -24.69 27.08
C LEU A 29 1.81 -24.24 26.56
N THR A 30 0.96 -23.67 27.39
CA THR A 30 -0.34 -23.11 26.96
C THR A 30 -0.21 -22.06 25.84
N ASN A 31 0.95 -21.43 25.71
CA ASN A 31 1.22 -20.41 24.69
C ASN A 31 2.19 -20.87 23.58
N ALA A 32 2.77 -22.08 23.67
CA ALA A 32 3.68 -22.60 22.66
C ALA A 32 2.88 -23.31 21.55
N ARG A 33 2.37 -22.55 20.59
CA ARG A 33 1.81 -23.08 19.33
C ARG A 33 2.90 -23.02 18.27
N LEU A 34 3.29 -24.18 17.73
CA LEU A 34 4.09 -24.28 16.51
C LEU A 34 3.13 -24.24 15.33
N ASP A 35 3.10 -23.11 14.64
CA ASP A 35 2.39 -23.00 13.37
C ASP A 35 3.21 -23.72 12.30
N LEU A 36 2.70 -24.86 11.84
CA LEU A 36 3.29 -25.70 10.80
C LEU A 36 2.67 -25.46 9.43
N THR A 37 1.82 -24.44 9.28
CA THR A 37 1.25 -24.08 7.98
C THR A 37 2.31 -23.38 7.13
N GLU A 38 2.28 -23.62 5.82
CA GLU A 38 3.26 -23.09 4.86
C GLU A 38 3.28 -21.55 4.84
N GLN A 39 2.16 -20.91 5.19
CA GLN A 39 1.98 -19.45 5.23
C GLN A 39 1.93 -18.88 6.65
N LYS A 40 2.22 -19.67 7.69
CA LYS A 40 2.14 -19.26 9.12
C LYS A 40 0.80 -18.59 9.50
N LEU A 41 -0.29 -19.13 9.01
CA LEU A 41 -1.65 -18.57 9.06
C LEU A 41 -2.19 -18.30 10.48
N TYR A 42 -1.54 -18.82 11.53
CA TYR A 42 -1.93 -18.68 12.94
C TYR A 42 -0.93 -17.87 13.77
N THR A 43 0.08 -17.30 13.10
CA THR A 43 1.11 -16.46 13.74
C THR A 43 1.00 -15.06 13.19
N ILE A 44 0.78 -14.07 14.08
CA ILE A 44 0.78 -12.67 13.68
C ILE A 44 2.20 -12.23 13.33
N SER A 45 2.33 -11.30 12.38
CA SER A 45 3.62 -10.78 11.94
C SER A 45 4.28 -9.91 13.03
N GLU A 46 5.61 -9.77 12.96
CA GLU A 46 6.36 -8.86 13.85
C GLU A 46 5.88 -7.39 13.75
N GLY A 47 5.34 -7.01 12.58
CA GLY A 47 4.74 -5.69 12.37
C GLY A 47 3.49 -5.52 13.22
N THR A 48 2.60 -6.49 13.19
CA THR A 48 1.38 -6.55 13.99
C THR A 48 1.70 -6.60 15.49
N GLU A 49 2.67 -7.41 15.91
CA GLU A 49 3.09 -7.47 17.32
C GLU A 49 3.54 -6.09 17.83
N ARG A 50 4.37 -5.38 17.05
CA ARG A 50 4.82 -4.02 17.40
C ARG A 50 3.67 -3.02 17.51
N ILE A 51 2.65 -3.11 16.65
CA ILE A 51 1.44 -2.28 16.73
C ILE A 51 0.73 -2.55 18.06
N LEU A 52 0.50 -3.83 18.39
CA LEU A 52 -0.25 -4.24 19.58
C LEU A 52 0.48 -3.91 20.89
N GLU A 53 1.79 -4.10 20.94
CA GLU A 53 2.64 -3.71 22.08
C GLU A 53 2.66 -2.18 22.27
N GLY A 54 2.61 -1.44 21.15
CA GLY A 54 2.64 0.03 21.11
C GLY A 54 1.32 0.71 21.51
N LEU A 55 0.22 -0.02 21.69
CA LEU A 55 -1.06 0.56 22.10
C LEU A 55 -0.91 1.37 23.39
N GLN A 56 -1.42 2.61 23.38
CA GLN A 56 -1.40 3.48 24.57
C GLN A 56 -2.75 3.40 25.32
N SER A 57 -3.85 3.34 24.61
CA SER A 57 -5.22 3.32 25.12
C SER A 57 -5.92 1.98 24.86
N PRO A 58 -6.91 1.59 25.66
CA PRO A 58 -7.68 0.38 25.40
C PRO A 58 -8.53 0.49 24.15
N ILE A 59 -8.63 -0.64 23.41
CA ILE A 59 -9.47 -0.79 22.23
C ILE A 59 -10.45 -1.95 22.50
N GLU A 60 -11.73 -1.77 22.17
CA GLU A 60 -12.74 -2.80 22.19
C GLU A 60 -13.07 -3.23 20.76
N LEU A 61 -12.90 -4.52 20.46
CA LEU A 61 -13.26 -5.13 19.18
C LEU A 61 -14.55 -5.94 19.35
N HIS A 62 -15.50 -5.71 18.47
CA HIS A 62 -16.77 -6.42 18.39
C HIS A 62 -16.78 -7.21 17.08
N PHE A 63 -16.56 -8.50 17.16
CA PHE A 63 -16.61 -9.41 16.03
C PHE A 63 -18.01 -10.00 15.90
N PHE A 64 -18.66 -9.69 14.80
CA PHE A 64 -20.02 -10.14 14.49
C PHE A 64 -19.96 -11.27 13.46
N TYR A 65 -20.48 -12.41 13.81
CA TYR A 65 -20.64 -13.55 12.91
C TYR A 65 -21.93 -14.30 13.21
N SER A 66 -22.85 -14.36 12.23
CA SER A 66 -24.14 -15.06 12.35
C SER A 66 -23.94 -16.58 12.20
N ASP A 67 -23.41 -17.24 13.26
CA ASP A 67 -23.01 -18.66 13.22
C ASP A 67 -24.21 -19.59 13.01
N GLU A 68 -25.32 -19.37 13.72
CA GLU A 68 -26.53 -20.21 13.59
C GLU A 68 -27.14 -20.05 12.19
N THR A 69 -27.20 -18.83 11.64
CA THR A 69 -27.76 -18.58 10.31
C THR A 69 -26.87 -19.14 9.20
N ALA A 70 -25.53 -19.11 9.39
CA ALA A 70 -24.55 -19.57 8.42
C ALA A 70 -24.11 -21.04 8.61
N LYS A 71 -24.79 -21.82 9.44
CA LYS A 71 -24.37 -23.17 9.84
C LYS A 71 -24.12 -24.14 8.69
N ASP A 72 -24.84 -23.98 7.58
CA ASP A 72 -24.71 -24.83 6.39
C ASP A 72 -23.63 -24.35 5.42
N LEU A 73 -23.05 -23.17 5.64
CA LEU A 73 -22.00 -22.54 4.81
C LEU A 73 -20.62 -22.91 5.34
N VAL A 74 -20.14 -24.11 5.03
CA VAL A 74 -18.89 -24.67 5.57
C VAL A 74 -17.67 -23.77 5.33
N ALA A 75 -17.53 -23.20 4.13
CA ALA A 75 -16.42 -22.32 3.80
C ALA A 75 -16.42 -21.04 4.65
N LEU A 76 -17.57 -20.37 4.76
CA LEU A 76 -17.74 -19.16 5.56
C LEU A 76 -17.44 -19.42 7.04
N ARG A 77 -17.96 -20.53 7.59
CA ARG A 77 -17.73 -20.93 8.97
C ARG A 77 -16.26 -21.22 9.28
N ASN A 78 -15.54 -21.87 8.34
CA ASN A 78 -14.11 -22.12 8.50
C ASN A 78 -13.33 -20.80 8.50
N TYR A 79 -13.68 -19.88 7.64
CA TYR A 79 -13.05 -18.57 7.60
C TYR A 79 -13.37 -17.73 8.85
N ALA A 80 -14.63 -17.70 9.30
CA ALA A 80 -15.03 -17.00 10.52
C ALA A 80 -14.25 -17.50 11.76
N ARG A 81 -14.04 -18.83 11.88
CA ARG A 81 -13.21 -19.40 12.94
C ARG A 81 -11.77 -18.89 12.87
N ARG A 82 -11.22 -18.76 11.68
CA ARG A 82 -9.86 -18.26 11.46
C ARG A 82 -9.73 -16.78 11.82
N VAL A 83 -10.73 -15.95 11.44
CA VAL A 83 -10.80 -14.56 11.89
C VAL A 83 -10.84 -14.49 13.41
N GLU A 84 -11.71 -15.25 14.07
CA GLU A 84 -11.82 -15.27 15.53
C GLU A 84 -10.50 -15.71 16.20
N GLU A 85 -9.84 -16.75 15.70
CA GLU A 85 -8.54 -17.22 16.25
C GLU A 85 -7.46 -16.16 16.13
N MET A 86 -7.40 -15.44 15.01
CA MET A 86 -6.48 -14.32 14.81
C MET A 86 -6.81 -13.17 15.75
N LEU A 87 -8.06 -12.75 15.89
CA LEU A 87 -8.46 -11.69 16.82
C LEU A 87 -8.13 -12.05 18.27
N ARG A 88 -8.26 -13.32 18.64
CA ARG A 88 -7.80 -13.83 19.95
C ARG A 88 -6.27 -13.77 20.10
N ALA A 89 -5.50 -13.93 19.01
CA ALA A 89 -4.06 -13.73 19.03
C ALA A 89 -3.71 -12.25 19.27
N TYR A 90 -4.40 -11.33 18.59
CA TYR A 90 -4.29 -9.88 18.83
C TYR A 90 -4.58 -9.51 20.29
N GLN A 91 -5.66 -10.04 20.86
CA GLN A 91 -6.01 -9.82 22.26
C GLN A 91 -4.88 -10.24 23.21
N ARG A 92 -4.26 -11.41 22.95
CA ARG A 92 -3.13 -11.90 23.78
C ARG A 92 -1.88 -11.03 23.62
N ALA A 93 -1.53 -10.68 22.39
CA ALA A 93 -0.33 -9.88 22.07
C ALA A 93 -0.42 -8.44 22.60
N SER A 94 -1.63 -7.90 22.74
CA SER A 94 -1.84 -6.50 23.22
C SER A 94 -1.57 -6.29 24.72
N GLY A 95 -1.24 -7.36 25.48
CA GLY A 95 -1.02 -7.25 26.92
C GLY A 95 -2.28 -6.80 27.70
N GLY A 96 -3.48 -7.08 27.20
CA GLY A 96 -4.76 -6.73 27.83
C GLY A 96 -5.34 -5.38 27.44
N LYS A 97 -4.68 -4.64 26.54
CA LYS A 97 -5.19 -3.35 26.02
C LYS A 97 -6.24 -3.53 24.93
N LEU A 98 -6.34 -4.69 24.30
CA LEU A 98 -7.37 -5.03 23.33
C LEU A 98 -8.34 -6.03 23.95
N LYS A 99 -9.65 -5.70 23.95
CA LYS A 99 -10.72 -6.58 24.40
C LYS A 99 -11.52 -7.04 23.20
N LEU A 100 -11.79 -8.34 23.11
CA LEU A 100 -12.56 -8.95 22.03
C LEU A 100 -13.92 -9.42 22.56
N HIS A 101 -14.99 -8.96 21.91
CA HIS A 101 -16.35 -9.42 22.08
C HIS A 101 -16.78 -10.18 20.82
N VAL A 102 -17.10 -11.45 20.97
CA VAL A 102 -17.63 -12.30 19.88
C VAL A 102 -19.13 -12.34 19.99
N ILE A 103 -19.84 -11.93 18.94
CA ILE A 103 -21.27 -11.70 18.92
C ILE A 103 -21.89 -12.49 17.76
N ASP A 104 -22.96 -13.24 18.04
CA ASP A 104 -23.73 -13.99 17.05
C ASP A 104 -25.09 -13.30 16.82
N PRO A 105 -25.22 -12.42 15.81
CA PRO A 105 -26.48 -11.73 15.50
C PRO A 105 -27.52 -12.74 15.00
N GLN A 106 -28.59 -12.91 15.81
CA GLN A 106 -29.76 -13.69 15.42
C GLN A 106 -30.78 -12.77 14.72
N PRO A 107 -31.56 -13.28 13.78
CA PRO A 107 -32.62 -12.48 13.16
C PRO A 107 -33.55 -11.86 14.21
N PHE A 108 -33.77 -10.55 14.09
CA PHE A 108 -34.61 -9.73 14.99
C PHE A 108 -34.12 -9.65 16.45
N SER A 109 -32.83 -9.79 16.68
CA SER A 109 -32.18 -9.65 17.99
C SER A 109 -31.56 -8.28 18.22
N GLU A 110 -31.26 -7.94 19.48
CA GLU A 110 -30.51 -6.73 19.84
C GLU A 110 -29.09 -6.74 19.24
N GLU A 111 -28.50 -7.93 19.03
CA GLU A 111 -27.22 -8.10 18.41
C GLU A 111 -27.23 -7.75 16.92
N GLU A 112 -28.34 -8.03 16.21
CA GLU A 112 -28.54 -7.61 14.82
C GLU A 112 -28.67 -6.09 14.74
N ASP A 113 -29.48 -5.47 15.62
CA ASP A 113 -29.60 -4.02 15.68
C ASP A 113 -28.27 -3.35 15.98
N ARG A 114 -27.48 -3.90 16.88
CA ARG A 114 -26.15 -3.41 17.23
C ARG A 114 -25.16 -3.53 16.06
N ALA A 115 -25.21 -4.61 15.29
CA ALA A 115 -24.40 -4.76 14.07
C ALA A 115 -24.74 -3.68 13.05
N ALA A 116 -26.03 -3.39 12.87
CA ALA A 116 -26.51 -2.35 11.98
C ALA A 116 -26.12 -0.92 12.47
N GLU A 117 -26.18 -0.67 13.78
CA GLU A 117 -25.73 0.60 14.39
C GLU A 117 -24.25 0.87 14.15
N PHE A 118 -23.40 -0.16 14.19
CA PHE A 118 -21.99 -0.03 13.82
C PHE A 118 -21.77 0.18 12.31
N GLY A 119 -22.80 -0.01 11.47
CA GLY A 119 -22.70 0.13 10.02
C GLY A 119 -22.18 -1.12 9.31
N LEU A 120 -22.27 -2.30 9.95
CA LEU A 120 -21.87 -3.56 9.33
C LEU A 120 -22.82 -3.96 8.20
N GLN A 121 -22.29 -4.59 7.17
CA GLN A 121 -23.05 -5.01 6.01
C GLN A 121 -23.69 -6.37 6.21
N ALA A 122 -25.01 -6.42 6.14
CA ALA A 122 -25.77 -7.67 6.11
C ALA A 122 -25.84 -8.24 4.70
N VAL A 123 -25.36 -9.46 4.50
CA VAL A 123 -25.40 -10.16 3.20
C VAL A 123 -26.60 -11.11 3.17
N PRO A 124 -27.55 -10.95 2.23
CA PRO A 124 -28.70 -11.85 2.10
C PRO A 124 -28.25 -13.24 1.62
N LEU A 125 -28.68 -14.30 2.31
CA LEU A 125 -28.37 -15.69 1.95
C LEU A 125 -29.37 -16.29 0.94
N ASN A 126 -30.62 -15.86 1.03
CA ASN A 126 -31.71 -16.41 0.23
C ASN A 126 -32.81 -15.39 -0.04
N GLN A 127 -33.76 -15.74 -0.90
CA GLN A 127 -34.95 -14.91 -1.17
C GLN A 127 -35.95 -14.85 0.02
N GLY A 128 -35.74 -15.68 1.05
CA GLY A 128 -36.54 -15.73 2.25
C GLY A 128 -36.25 -14.63 3.28
N GLY A 129 -35.20 -13.84 3.05
CA GLY A 129 -34.85 -12.70 3.89
C GLY A 129 -33.80 -12.98 4.97
N ASP A 130 -33.26 -14.21 5.05
CA ASP A 130 -32.17 -14.52 5.96
C ASP A 130 -30.91 -13.76 5.57
N LYS A 131 -30.27 -13.12 6.55
CA LYS A 131 -29.08 -12.30 6.36
C LYS A 131 -27.96 -12.83 7.24
N VAL A 132 -26.72 -12.69 6.78
CA VAL A 132 -25.50 -13.00 7.54
C VAL A 132 -24.71 -11.72 7.75
N TYR A 133 -24.33 -11.49 8.98
CA TYR A 133 -23.27 -10.55 9.34
C TYR A 133 -21.96 -11.30 9.50
N PHE A 134 -20.91 -10.77 8.92
CA PHE A 134 -19.54 -11.28 9.08
C PHE A 134 -18.59 -10.12 8.99
N GLY A 135 -18.42 -9.37 10.07
CA GLY A 135 -17.66 -8.14 10.11
C GLY A 135 -17.07 -7.84 11.47
N LEU A 136 -16.31 -6.76 11.56
CA LEU A 136 -15.61 -6.32 12.75
C LEU A 136 -15.88 -4.83 12.97
N ALA A 137 -16.26 -4.46 14.19
CA ALA A 137 -16.26 -3.09 14.66
C ALA A 137 -15.25 -2.92 15.78
N GLY A 138 -14.48 -1.83 15.76
CA GLY A 138 -13.56 -1.47 16.82
C GLY A 138 -13.89 -0.08 17.36
N THR A 139 -13.72 0.12 18.67
CA THR A 139 -13.94 1.41 19.34
C THR A 139 -12.78 1.69 20.29
N ASN A 140 -12.25 2.91 20.27
CA ASN A 140 -11.22 3.35 21.21
C ASN A 140 -11.81 4.07 22.44
N ALA A 141 -10.96 4.46 23.38
CA ALA A 141 -11.39 5.12 24.63
C ALA A 141 -12.04 6.50 24.39
N GLU A 142 -11.73 7.14 23.27
CA GLU A 142 -12.28 8.45 22.86
C GLU A 142 -13.64 8.32 22.16
N GLY A 143 -14.11 7.08 21.89
CA GLY A 143 -15.37 6.80 21.21
C GLY A 143 -15.26 6.78 19.67
N ASN A 144 -14.06 6.90 19.10
CA ASN A 144 -13.88 6.76 17.67
C ASN A 144 -14.12 5.30 17.26
N THR A 145 -14.85 5.10 16.18
CA THR A 145 -15.21 3.78 15.67
C THR A 145 -14.64 3.56 14.28
N GLN A 146 -14.09 2.36 14.07
CA GLN A 146 -13.62 1.87 12.77
C GLN A 146 -14.28 0.51 12.50
N ILE A 147 -14.58 0.22 11.24
CA ILE A 147 -15.27 -1.02 10.88
C ILE A 147 -14.61 -1.73 9.69
N ILE A 148 -14.71 -3.06 9.69
CA ILE A 148 -14.64 -3.90 8.50
C ILE A 148 -16.07 -4.37 8.27
N PRO A 149 -16.79 -3.81 7.27
CA PRO A 149 -18.24 -4.04 7.13
C PRO A 149 -18.60 -5.49 6.86
N PHE A 150 -17.71 -6.21 6.15
CA PHE A 150 -17.82 -7.62 5.82
C PHE A 150 -16.43 -8.19 5.50
N PHE A 151 -16.20 -9.48 5.84
CA PHE A 151 -14.98 -10.22 5.47
C PHE A 151 -15.22 -11.08 4.22
N PRO A 152 -14.78 -10.65 3.02
CA PRO A 152 -14.92 -11.44 1.80
C PRO A 152 -14.03 -12.69 1.83
N LEU A 153 -14.55 -13.82 1.32
CA LEU A 153 -13.81 -15.09 1.30
C LEU A 153 -12.57 -15.07 0.40
N ASP A 154 -12.56 -14.26 -0.62
CA ASP A 154 -11.48 -14.12 -1.60
C ASP A 154 -10.37 -13.17 -1.14
N GLN A 155 -10.56 -12.47 -0.01
CA GLN A 155 -9.56 -11.57 0.59
C GLN A 155 -8.94 -12.12 1.88
N GLU A 156 -9.03 -13.41 2.09
CA GLU A 156 -8.52 -14.09 3.29
C GLU A 156 -7.00 -13.86 3.51
N GLU A 157 -6.23 -13.69 2.46
CA GLU A 157 -4.78 -13.39 2.51
C GLU A 157 -4.46 -12.00 3.07
N PHE A 158 -5.39 -11.03 2.97
CA PHE A 158 -5.24 -9.66 3.49
C PHE A 158 -5.82 -9.49 4.90
N LEU A 159 -6.34 -10.53 5.51
CA LEU A 159 -7.03 -10.48 6.79
C LEU A 159 -6.21 -9.79 7.89
N GLU A 160 -4.93 -10.18 8.04
CA GLU A 160 -4.05 -9.60 9.05
C GLU A 160 -3.81 -8.11 8.79
N TYR A 161 -3.61 -7.73 7.53
CA TYR A 161 -3.44 -6.33 7.13
C TYR A 161 -4.67 -5.49 7.50
N GLU A 162 -5.87 -5.94 7.12
CA GLU A 162 -7.11 -5.21 7.36
C GLU A 162 -7.38 -5.01 8.86
N VAL A 163 -7.19 -6.06 9.67
CA VAL A 163 -7.37 -5.96 11.12
C VAL A 163 -6.28 -5.10 11.77
N SER A 164 -5.03 -5.22 11.34
CA SER A 164 -3.93 -4.37 11.85
C SER A 164 -4.16 -2.91 11.52
N ARG A 165 -4.65 -2.61 10.31
CA ARG A 165 -5.03 -1.28 9.87
C ARG A 165 -6.12 -0.69 10.75
N LEU A 166 -7.19 -1.45 11.02
CA LEU A 166 -8.27 -1.02 11.91
C LEU A 166 -7.74 -0.71 13.32
N VAL A 167 -6.93 -1.60 13.89
CA VAL A 167 -6.35 -1.40 15.22
C VAL A 167 -5.40 -0.19 15.25
N GLN A 168 -4.56 -0.02 14.25
CA GLN A 168 -3.65 1.12 14.13
C GLN A 168 -4.41 2.45 14.03
N SER A 169 -5.48 2.49 13.26
CA SER A 169 -6.35 3.67 13.14
C SER A 169 -6.99 4.08 14.47
N LEU A 170 -7.40 3.09 15.28
CA LEU A 170 -7.98 3.33 16.61
C LEU A 170 -6.93 3.68 17.67
N ALA A 171 -5.70 3.21 17.50
CA ALA A 171 -4.59 3.45 18.43
C ALA A 171 -4.03 4.87 18.32
N THR A 172 -4.22 5.52 17.17
CA THR A 172 -3.65 6.82 16.86
C THR A 172 -4.67 7.91 17.16
N ALA A 173 -4.45 8.69 18.23
CA ALA A 173 -5.36 9.77 18.64
C ALA A 173 -5.46 10.88 17.57
N GLU A 174 -4.36 11.14 16.85
CA GLU A 174 -4.32 12.02 15.68
C GLU A 174 -3.64 11.27 14.53
N LEU A 175 -4.32 11.18 13.39
CA LEU A 175 -3.72 10.59 12.19
C LEU A 175 -2.48 11.41 11.78
N PRO A 176 -1.36 10.74 11.42
CA PRO A 176 -0.22 11.46 10.89
C PRO A 176 -0.60 12.28 9.66
N VAL A 177 -0.03 13.47 9.54
CA VAL A 177 -0.35 14.38 8.42
C VAL A 177 0.54 14.06 7.22
N VAL A 178 -0.10 13.85 6.07
CA VAL A 178 0.56 13.73 4.76
C VAL A 178 0.26 15.00 3.95
N GLY A 179 1.30 15.76 3.63
CA GLY A 179 1.19 16.86 2.68
C GLY A 179 1.10 16.29 1.27
N VAL A 180 0.10 16.69 0.49
CA VAL A 180 -0.05 16.26 -0.91
C VAL A 180 0.10 17.47 -1.82
N LEU A 181 1.11 17.43 -2.70
CA LEU A 181 1.30 18.39 -3.78
C LEU A 181 1.27 17.63 -5.10
N SER A 182 0.32 17.97 -5.98
CA SER A 182 0.12 17.24 -7.24
C SER A 182 -0.03 18.17 -8.42
N GLY A 183 0.64 17.84 -9.52
CA GLY A 183 0.40 18.42 -10.84
C GLY A 183 -0.79 17.80 -11.57
N LEU A 184 -1.33 16.69 -11.04
CA LEU A 184 -2.51 16.00 -11.58
C LEU A 184 -3.75 16.31 -10.74
N GLN A 185 -4.92 16.24 -11.36
CA GLN A 185 -6.20 16.52 -10.72
C GLN A 185 -6.75 15.29 -10.00
N LEU A 186 -6.18 14.97 -8.80
CA LEU A 186 -6.50 13.77 -8.05
C LEU A 186 -7.84 13.81 -7.31
N THR A 187 -8.36 15.01 -7.00
CA THR A 187 -9.60 15.21 -6.24
C THR A 187 -10.87 15.05 -7.07
N GLY A 188 -10.71 14.58 -8.31
CA GLY A 188 -11.79 14.58 -9.29
C GLY A 188 -12.06 15.96 -9.86
N GLY A 189 -13.01 16.05 -10.75
CA GLY A 189 -13.32 17.29 -11.42
C GLY A 189 -14.38 17.13 -12.51
N PHE A 190 -14.28 17.95 -13.54
CA PHE A 190 -15.16 17.88 -14.69
C PHE A 190 -14.32 17.76 -15.98
N ASP A 191 -14.46 16.62 -16.67
CA ASP A 191 -13.81 16.43 -17.97
C ASP A 191 -14.59 17.18 -19.04
N MET A 192 -14.00 18.27 -19.54
CA MET A 192 -14.60 19.13 -20.57
C MET A 192 -14.81 18.41 -21.89
N ARG A 193 -14.03 17.37 -22.19
CA ARG A 193 -14.11 16.62 -23.45
C ARG A 193 -15.27 15.62 -23.43
N THR A 194 -15.46 14.92 -22.30
CA THR A 194 -16.56 13.95 -22.14
C THR A 194 -17.82 14.57 -21.53
N GLN A 195 -17.72 15.80 -21.02
CA GLN A 195 -18.75 16.52 -20.26
C GLN A 195 -19.28 15.72 -19.06
N GLN A 196 -18.42 14.95 -18.42
CA GLN A 196 -18.75 14.15 -17.27
C GLN A 196 -17.93 14.56 -16.04
N ALA A 197 -18.53 14.42 -14.86
CA ALA A 197 -17.78 14.53 -13.62
C ALA A 197 -16.85 13.31 -13.49
N THR A 198 -15.58 13.59 -13.17
CA THR A 198 -14.61 12.54 -12.84
C THR A 198 -14.55 12.38 -11.31
N PRO A 199 -14.67 11.16 -10.79
CA PRO A 199 -14.54 10.93 -9.36
C PRO A 199 -13.12 11.23 -8.86
N PRO A 200 -12.92 11.45 -7.56
CA PRO A 200 -11.60 11.44 -6.95
C PRO A 200 -10.91 10.09 -7.21
N TRP A 201 -9.59 10.11 -7.29
CA TRP A 201 -8.80 8.89 -7.43
C TRP A 201 -8.82 8.07 -6.14
N MET A 202 -8.97 6.76 -6.27
CA MET A 202 -9.05 5.86 -5.12
C MET A 202 -7.78 5.89 -4.25
N VAL A 203 -6.61 6.17 -4.83
CA VAL A 203 -5.36 6.31 -4.07
C VAL A 203 -5.46 7.36 -2.96
N LEU A 204 -6.18 8.47 -3.18
CA LEU A 204 -6.40 9.47 -2.13
C LEU A 204 -7.34 8.98 -1.03
N GLU A 205 -8.36 8.21 -1.40
CA GLU A 205 -9.28 7.62 -0.43
C GLU A 205 -8.55 6.61 0.45
N GLU A 206 -7.67 5.78 -0.12
CA GLU A 206 -6.85 4.84 0.63
C GLU A 206 -5.87 5.56 1.58
N VAL A 207 -5.24 6.63 1.13
CA VAL A 207 -4.38 7.45 2.00
C VAL A 207 -5.18 8.09 3.13
N ARG A 208 -6.40 8.58 2.89
CA ARG A 208 -7.27 9.20 3.92
C ARG A 208 -7.70 8.24 5.03
N GLN A 209 -7.72 6.94 4.76
CA GLN A 209 -8.07 5.96 5.79
C GLN A 209 -7.02 5.88 6.92
N LEU A 210 -5.76 6.21 6.62
CA LEU A 210 -4.63 6.07 7.54
C LEU A 210 -3.97 7.40 7.91
N PHE A 211 -4.24 8.47 7.16
CA PHE A 211 -3.55 9.74 7.26
C PHE A 211 -4.51 10.92 7.12
N HIS A 212 -4.20 12.01 7.81
CA HIS A 212 -4.82 13.29 7.50
C HIS A 212 -4.12 13.90 6.29
N ILE A 213 -4.88 14.19 5.22
CA ILE A 213 -4.33 14.80 4.00
C ILE A 213 -4.39 16.31 4.11
N GLU A 214 -3.25 16.97 4.00
CA GLU A 214 -3.11 18.41 3.83
C GLU A 214 -2.73 18.71 2.38
N SER A 215 -3.68 19.27 1.61
CA SER A 215 -3.43 19.62 0.21
C SER A 215 -2.60 20.91 0.12
N LEU A 216 -1.46 20.81 -0.55
CA LEU A 216 -0.54 21.93 -0.73
C LEU A 216 -0.72 22.55 -2.10
N GLN A 217 -0.61 23.88 -2.16
CA GLN A 217 -0.67 24.62 -3.43
C GLN A 217 0.68 24.53 -4.16
N ARG A 218 0.64 24.68 -5.49
CA ARG A 218 1.81 24.61 -6.36
C ARG A 218 2.89 25.65 -6.00
N ASP A 219 2.49 26.78 -5.47
CA ASP A 219 3.34 27.91 -5.09
C ASP A 219 3.64 27.95 -3.58
N VAL A 220 3.46 26.82 -2.89
CA VAL A 220 3.75 26.73 -1.45
C VAL A 220 5.18 27.15 -1.16
N ASP A 221 5.33 28.02 -0.18
CA ASP A 221 6.62 28.59 0.20
C ASP A 221 7.24 27.96 1.45
N LEU A 222 6.47 27.18 2.18
CA LEU A 222 6.90 26.42 3.36
C LEU A 222 6.02 25.17 3.51
N ILE A 223 6.64 24.01 3.59
CA ILE A 223 5.91 22.79 3.97
C ILE A 223 5.63 22.84 5.49
N PRO A 224 4.36 22.73 5.92
CA PRO A 224 3.99 22.83 7.33
C PRO A 224 4.78 21.86 8.23
N THR A 225 4.98 22.24 9.49
CA THR A 225 5.80 21.43 10.43
C THR A 225 5.10 20.18 10.93
N ASN A 226 3.77 20.15 10.90
CA ASN A 226 2.93 18.99 11.21
C ASN A 226 2.96 17.92 10.12
N VAL A 227 3.37 18.27 8.88
CA VAL A 227 3.54 17.29 7.79
C VAL A 227 4.71 16.36 8.10
N SER A 228 4.45 15.08 8.21
CA SER A 228 5.44 14.04 8.47
C SER A 228 5.98 13.39 7.20
N VAL A 229 5.13 13.30 6.17
CA VAL A 229 5.46 12.76 4.84
C VAL A 229 4.92 13.72 3.79
N LEU A 230 5.74 14.06 2.80
CA LEU A 230 5.31 14.79 1.62
C LEU A 230 5.11 13.79 0.46
N LEU A 231 3.90 13.74 -0.06
CA LEU A 231 3.53 13.01 -1.27
C LEU A 231 3.52 14.01 -2.43
N LEU A 232 4.50 13.88 -3.32
CA LEU A 232 4.69 14.76 -4.47
C LEU A 232 4.38 13.99 -5.74
N ILE A 233 3.33 14.39 -6.46
CA ILE A 233 2.84 13.67 -7.63
C ILE A 233 2.94 14.55 -8.86
N HIS A 234 3.65 14.09 -9.86
CA HIS A 234 3.82 14.76 -11.14
C HIS A 234 4.20 16.26 -11.01
N PRO A 235 5.34 16.57 -10.36
CA PRO A 235 5.78 17.95 -10.16
C PRO A 235 6.20 18.58 -11.50
N LYS A 236 5.31 19.42 -12.06
CA LYS A 236 5.54 20.13 -13.32
C LYS A 236 5.85 21.60 -13.04
N ASP A 237 6.95 22.11 -13.58
CA ASP A 237 7.32 23.53 -13.55
C ASP A 237 7.10 24.18 -12.18
N LEU A 238 7.55 23.56 -11.11
CA LEU A 238 7.40 24.10 -9.76
C LEU A 238 8.19 25.40 -9.63
N PRO A 239 7.60 26.45 -9.01
CA PRO A 239 8.33 27.70 -8.71
C PRO A 239 9.56 27.42 -7.83
N GLU A 240 10.60 28.24 -7.98
CA GLU A 240 11.85 28.11 -7.21
C GLU A 240 11.61 28.11 -5.69
N GLN A 241 10.64 28.92 -5.22
CA GLN A 241 10.24 28.95 -3.81
C GLN A 241 9.70 27.60 -3.32
N THR A 242 8.93 26.89 -4.17
CA THR A 242 8.37 25.57 -3.82
C THR A 242 9.44 24.50 -3.84
N LEU A 243 10.35 24.53 -4.83
CA LEU A 243 11.52 23.66 -4.85
C LEU A 243 12.39 23.86 -3.60
N PHE A 244 12.61 25.12 -3.19
CA PHE A 244 13.29 25.45 -1.94
C PHE A 244 12.56 24.90 -0.72
N ALA A 245 11.22 25.06 -0.65
CA ALA A 245 10.41 24.54 0.46
C ALA A 245 10.51 23.00 0.57
N ILE A 246 10.50 22.28 -0.56
CA ILE A 246 10.67 20.82 -0.62
C ILE A 246 12.09 20.42 -0.17
N ASP A 247 13.12 21.10 -0.67
CA ASP A 247 14.51 20.87 -0.27
C ASP A 247 14.69 21.01 1.25
N GLN A 248 14.20 22.12 1.80
CA GLN A 248 14.28 22.39 3.23
C GLN A 248 13.45 21.41 4.09
N PHE A 249 12.32 20.96 3.57
CA PHE A 249 11.53 19.90 4.20
C PHE A 249 12.33 18.59 4.32
N VAL A 250 12.96 18.14 3.24
CA VAL A 250 13.77 16.92 3.20
C VAL A 250 15.02 17.06 4.09
N LEU A 251 15.71 18.17 4.01
CA LEU A 251 16.91 18.41 4.80
C LEU A 251 16.64 18.50 6.31
N ARG A 252 15.47 18.98 6.75
CA ARG A 252 15.08 18.98 8.18
C ARG A 252 14.62 17.61 8.69
N GLY A 253 14.67 16.54 7.85
CA GLY A 253 14.31 15.18 8.21
C GLY A 253 12.90 14.75 7.77
N GLY A 254 12.20 15.57 7.00
CA GLY A 254 10.93 15.20 6.36
C GLY A 254 11.13 14.06 5.37
N LYS A 255 10.13 13.19 5.26
CA LYS A 255 10.14 12.04 4.34
C LYS A 255 9.43 12.41 3.05
N LEU A 256 10.05 12.14 1.91
CA LEU A 256 9.48 12.43 0.60
C LEU A 256 9.18 11.14 -0.17
N LEU A 257 7.95 11.01 -0.65
CA LEU A 257 7.57 10.05 -1.69
C LEU A 257 7.21 10.85 -2.93
N VAL A 258 7.98 10.68 -4.01
CA VAL A 258 7.77 11.42 -5.25
C VAL A 258 7.55 10.49 -6.42
N PHE A 259 6.52 10.83 -7.20
CA PHE A 259 6.18 10.20 -8.48
C PHE A 259 6.48 11.17 -9.61
N LEU A 260 7.39 10.78 -10.49
CA LEU A 260 7.86 11.53 -11.65
C LEU A 260 7.53 10.76 -12.92
N ASP A 261 7.52 11.43 -14.05
CA ASP A 261 7.18 10.75 -15.30
C ASP A 261 7.90 11.39 -16.50
N PRO A 262 8.56 10.58 -17.34
CA PRO A 262 9.10 11.08 -18.61
C PRO A 262 8.00 11.31 -19.65
N HIS A 263 6.80 10.71 -19.48
CA HIS A 263 5.63 10.88 -20.30
C HIS A 263 4.39 10.32 -19.61
N SER A 264 3.70 11.13 -18.85
CA SER A 264 2.45 10.70 -18.19
C SER A 264 1.30 10.57 -19.19
N GLU A 265 0.78 9.36 -19.34
CA GLU A 265 -0.37 9.06 -20.22
C GLU A 265 -1.68 9.57 -19.64
N ILE A 266 -1.73 9.77 -18.31
CA ILE A 266 -2.92 10.28 -17.60
C ILE A 266 -2.95 11.80 -17.48
N ASP A 267 -1.84 12.48 -17.73
CA ASP A 267 -1.84 13.94 -17.82
C ASP A 267 -2.57 14.35 -19.13
N PRO A 268 -3.71 15.05 -19.06
CA PRO A 268 -4.43 15.48 -20.26
C PRO A 268 -3.61 16.44 -21.15
N GLY A 269 -2.50 16.97 -20.64
CA GLY A 269 -1.73 18.03 -21.28
C GLY A 269 -2.60 19.28 -21.39
N MET A 270 -2.46 20.26 -20.55
CA MET A 270 -3.23 21.51 -20.69
C MET A 270 -2.64 22.38 -21.79
N GLY A 271 -3.17 22.28 -23.01
CA GLY A 271 -3.07 23.32 -24.02
C GLY A 271 -3.95 24.50 -23.63
N ILE A 272 -3.41 25.72 -23.72
CA ILE A 272 -4.11 26.94 -23.35
C ILE A 272 -5.12 27.38 -24.43
N GLY A 273 -5.30 26.64 -25.52
CA GLY A 273 -6.21 26.96 -26.62
C GLY A 273 -6.83 25.77 -27.35
N PRO A 274 -7.93 25.97 -28.10
CA PRO A 274 -8.51 24.93 -28.93
C PRO A 274 -7.54 24.49 -30.02
N GLY A 275 -6.92 23.32 -29.90
CA GLY A 275 -5.98 22.76 -30.86
C GLY A 275 -4.49 22.79 -30.43
N GLU A 276 -4.15 23.40 -29.31
CA GLU A 276 -2.83 23.28 -28.71
C GLU A 276 -2.84 22.08 -27.78
N PHE A 277 -2.23 20.99 -28.21
CA PHE A 277 -1.87 19.90 -27.32
C PHE A 277 -0.73 20.40 -26.46
N GLY A 278 -0.96 20.52 -25.15
CA GLY A 278 0.03 21.00 -24.20
C GLY A 278 1.33 20.21 -24.29
N GLU A 279 2.43 20.92 -24.40
CA GLU A 279 3.68 20.41 -24.91
C GLU A 279 4.41 19.46 -23.98
N GLU A 280 4.13 19.36 -22.68
CA GLU A 280 4.93 18.48 -21.84
C GLU A 280 4.10 17.74 -20.78
N ARG A 281 3.94 16.44 -21.01
CA ARG A 281 3.46 15.44 -20.04
C ARG A 281 4.62 14.90 -19.20
N VAL A 282 5.61 15.73 -18.96
CA VAL A 282 6.85 15.39 -18.27
C VAL A 282 6.86 16.06 -16.91
N SER A 283 7.35 15.36 -15.92
CA SER A 283 7.69 15.95 -14.63
C SER A 283 9.09 15.54 -14.20
N ASP A 284 9.81 16.45 -13.58
CA ASP A 284 11.11 16.21 -12.98
C ASP A 284 11.34 17.05 -11.72
N LEU A 285 12.43 16.75 -11.03
CA LEU A 285 12.96 17.53 -9.91
C LEU A 285 14.48 17.70 -10.07
N GLU A 286 14.96 17.92 -11.29
CA GLU A 286 16.38 17.91 -11.61
C GLU A 286 17.25 18.68 -10.60
N PRO A 287 16.93 19.92 -10.17
CA PRO A 287 17.79 20.65 -9.23
C PRO A 287 17.93 19.92 -7.88
N LEU A 288 16.85 19.38 -7.35
CA LEU A 288 16.84 18.66 -6.07
C LEU A 288 17.53 17.30 -6.23
N PHE A 289 17.17 16.57 -7.27
CA PHE A 289 17.70 15.23 -7.54
C PHE A 289 19.23 15.29 -7.74
N LYS A 290 19.72 16.28 -8.45
CA LYS A 290 21.16 16.50 -8.61
C LYS A 290 21.87 16.73 -7.28
N ALA A 291 21.30 17.52 -6.40
CA ALA A 291 21.85 17.77 -5.06
C ALA A 291 21.78 16.52 -4.17
N TRP A 292 20.79 15.65 -4.38
CA TRP A 292 20.59 14.39 -3.63
C TRP A 292 21.24 13.18 -4.31
N GLY A 293 21.99 13.38 -5.40
CA GLY A 293 22.82 12.34 -6.02
C GLY A 293 22.06 11.33 -6.86
N VAL A 294 20.94 11.71 -7.46
CA VAL A 294 20.13 10.89 -8.36
C VAL A 294 19.72 11.68 -9.60
N ARG A 295 19.41 10.98 -10.68
CA ARG A 295 18.76 11.56 -11.87
C ARG A 295 17.72 10.62 -12.44
N MET A 296 16.71 11.16 -13.09
CA MET A 296 15.89 10.45 -14.06
C MET A 296 16.47 10.67 -15.46
N LEU A 297 16.55 9.60 -16.27
CA LEU A 297 17.04 9.74 -17.64
C LEU A 297 16.07 10.63 -18.44
N PRO A 298 16.54 11.78 -18.97
CA PRO A 298 15.65 12.72 -19.62
C PRO A 298 15.08 12.14 -20.91
N LYS A 299 13.78 12.32 -21.12
CA LYS A 299 13.05 11.88 -22.33
C LYS A 299 13.17 10.40 -22.68
N LYS A 300 13.50 9.54 -21.69
CA LYS A 300 13.57 8.10 -21.85
C LYS A 300 12.56 7.40 -20.96
N ALA A 301 11.78 6.52 -21.57
CA ALA A 301 10.95 5.54 -20.89
C ALA A 301 11.50 4.14 -21.11
N LEU A 302 11.05 3.17 -20.33
CA LEU A 302 11.49 1.80 -20.43
C LEU A 302 10.53 0.98 -21.29
N ALA A 303 11.06 0.19 -22.19
CA ALA A 303 10.39 -0.94 -22.82
C ALA A 303 11.00 -2.24 -22.28
N ASP A 304 10.14 -3.19 -21.87
CA ASP A 304 10.54 -4.49 -21.33
C ASP A 304 9.69 -5.60 -21.97
N ALA A 305 10.35 -6.48 -22.72
CA ALA A 305 9.66 -7.54 -23.44
C ALA A 305 9.20 -8.69 -22.51
N ALA A 306 9.86 -8.90 -21.38
CA ALA A 306 9.49 -9.95 -20.44
C ALA A 306 8.33 -9.52 -19.53
N TYR A 307 8.39 -8.31 -18.97
CA TYR A 307 7.37 -7.80 -18.04
C TYR A 307 6.26 -7.00 -18.74
N GLY A 308 6.33 -6.80 -20.06
CA GLY A 308 5.29 -6.14 -20.84
C GLY A 308 3.93 -6.82 -20.70
N MET A 309 2.88 -6.04 -20.50
CA MET A 309 1.51 -6.53 -20.34
C MET A 309 0.89 -6.98 -21.67
N SER A 310 -0.07 -7.89 -21.60
CA SER A 310 -0.94 -8.23 -22.72
C SER A 310 -2.18 -7.33 -22.67
N VAL A 311 -2.38 -6.50 -23.68
CA VAL A 311 -3.53 -5.58 -23.78
C VAL A 311 -4.43 -5.98 -24.96
N GLY A 312 -5.73 -5.76 -24.82
CA GLY A 312 -6.71 -6.03 -25.90
C GLY A 312 -6.70 -4.91 -26.92
N MET A 313 -6.45 -5.21 -28.21
CA MET A 313 -6.45 -4.24 -29.30
C MET A 313 -7.59 -4.46 -30.29
N GLY A 314 -8.20 -3.36 -30.74
CA GLY A 314 -9.29 -3.36 -31.71
C GLY A 314 -10.63 -3.83 -31.14
N ALA A 315 -11.67 -3.88 -32.00
CA ALA A 315 -13.05 -4.27 -31.63
C ALA A 315 -13.14 -5.73 -31.13
N GLU A 316 -12.27 -6.61 -31.62
CA GLU A 316 -12.21 -8.03 -31.22
C GLU A 316 -11.34 -8.27 -29.99
N ARG A 317 -10.74 -7.22 -29.40
CA ARG A 317 -9.81 -7.28 -28.25
C ARG A 317 -8.68 -8.31 -28.45
N ARG A 318 -8.10 -8.36 -29.66
CA ARG A 318 -6.96 -9.21 -29.91
C ARG A 318 -5.83 -8.91 -28.90
N PRO A 319 -5.32 -9.91 -28.17
CA PRO A 319 -4.24 -9.69 -27.23
C PRO A 319 -2.95 -9.33 -27.96
N VAL A 320 -2.35 -8.20 -27.60
CA VAL A 320 -1.05 -7.73 -28.10
C VAL A 320 -0.14 -7.39 -26.95
N ARG A 321 1.18 -7.57 -27.13
CA ARG A 321 2.16 -7.24 -26.12
C ARG A 321 2.42 -5.74 -26.10
N HIS A 322 2.25 -5.12 -24.95
CA HIS A 322 2.59 -3.72 -24.71
C HIS A 322 3.87 -3.61 -23.87
N ALA A 323 5.02 -3.48 -24.53
CA ALA A 323 6.32 -3.49 -23.84
C ALA A 323 6.56 -2.28 -22.93
N GLY A 324 5.76 -1.23 -23.03
CA GLY A 324 5.86 -0.04 -22.15
C GLY A 324 4.87 -0.04 -20.99
N TRP A 325 3.85 -0.93 -20.99
CA TRP A 325 3.01 -1.19 -19.83
C TRP A 325 3.51 -2.45 -19.15
N LEU A 326 4.00 -2.31 -17.95
CA LEU A 326 4.74 -3.35 -17.26
C LEU A 326 3.93 -3.93 -16.11
N SER A 327 3.95 -5.24 -15.96
CA SER A 327 3.49 -5.96 -14.77
C SER A 327 4.71 -6.55 -14.09
N LEU A 328 5.20 -5.85 -13.07
CA LEU A 328 6.40 -6.23 -12.33
C LEU A 328 6.03 -7.31 -11.31
N PRO A 329 6.57 -8.54 -11.44
CA PRO A 329 6.34 -9.58 -10.45
C PRO A 329 7.15 -9.32 -9.18
N ARG A 330 6.82 -9.98 -8.11
CA ARG A 330 7.54 -9.91 -6.82
C ARG A 330 9.07 -10.00 -6.96
N ALA A 331 9.58 -10.83 -7.88
CA ALA A 331 11.02 -10.96 -8.14
C ALA A 331 11.70 -9.70 -8.71
N ALA A 332 10.92 -8.74 -9.21
CA ALA A 332 11.39 -7.44 -9.67
C ALA A 332 11.43 -6.38 -8.56
N LEU A 333 10.88 -6.69 -7.39
CA LEU A 333 10.76 -5.83 -6.22
C LEU A 333 11.85 -6.16 -5.19
N ASP A 334 12.29 -5.14 -4.45
CA ASP A 334 13.22 -5.34 -3.34
C ASP A 334 12.49 -6.00 -2.16
N GLN A 335 12.92 -7.20 -1.79
CA GLN A 335 12.30 -7.98 -0.73
C GLN A 335 12.76 -7.59 0.68
N ASP A 336 13.80 -6.75 0.78
CA ASP A 336 14.37 -6.30 2.04
C ASP A 336 13.80 -4.93 2.47
N ASP A 337 13.19 -4.17 1.55
CA ASP A 337 12.60 -2.87 1.85
C ASP A 337 11.14 -3.00 2.27
N VAL A 338 10.84 -2.60 3.52
CA VAL A 338 9.51 -2.70 4.14
C VAL A 338 8.39 -2.01 3.34
N SER A 339 8.72 -1.00 2.54
CA SER A 339 7.70 -0.26 1.76
C SER A 339 7.15 -1.04 0.57
N ILE A 340 7.85 -2.09 0.12
CA ILE A 340 7.51 -2.80 -1.12
C ILE A 340 7.57 -4.33 -1.00
N ALA A 341 8.23 -4.87 0.01
CA ALA A 341 8.48 -6.31 0.17
C ALA A 341 7.20 -7.18 0.21
N ALA A 342 6.09 -6.62 0.68
CA ALA A 342 4.81 -7.33 0.79
C ALA A 342 4.01 -7.35 -0.52
N LEU A 343 4.42 -6.60 -1.54
CA LEU A 343 3.68 -6.50 -2.80
C LEU A 343 4.00 -7.68 -3.72
N GLU A 344 2.96 -8.27 -4.31
CA GLU A 344 3.09 -9.41 -5.22
C GLU A 344 3.30 -8.96 -6.68
N ASN A 345 2.65 -7.88 -7.06
CA ASN A 345 2.71 -7.33 -8.41
C ASN A 345 2.51 -5.80 -8.39
N ILE A 346 3.18 -5.12 -9.31
CA ILE A 346 2.98 -3.68 -9.55
C ILE A 346 2.83 -3.44 -11.04
N THR A 347 1.82 -2.67 -11.41
CA THR A 347 1.59 -2.24 -12.79
C THR A 347 2.15 -0.84 -13.01
N LEU A 348 2.92 -0.64 -14.07
CA LEU A 348 3.50 0.64 -14.47
C LEU A 348 3.12 0.98 -15.91
N GLY A 349 3.02 2.29 -16.23
CA GLY A 349 2.74 2.79 -17.58
C GLY A 349 3.83 3.74 -18.04
N SER A 350 4.52 3.45 -19.18
CA SER A 350 5.59 4.30 -19.76
C SER A 350 6.67 4.78 -18.79
N ALA A 351 7.01 3.95 -17.79
CA ALA A 351 7.89 4.29 -16.69
C ALA A 351 9.26 4.79 -17.11
N GLY A 352 9.77 5.81 -16.42
CA GLY A 352 11.12 6.36 -16.57
C GLY A 352 12.20 5.49 -15.92
N ILE A 353 13.43 5.95 -16.02
CA ILE A 353 14.60 5.25 -15.51
C ILE A 353 15.36 6.16 -14.54
N LEU A 354 15.64 5.66 -13.34
CA LEU A 354 16.40 6.34 -12.30
C LEU A 354 17.83 5.79 -12.24
N GLU A 355 18.80 6.70 -12.09
CA GLU A 355 20.20 6.34 -11.94
C GLU A 355 20.86 7.14 -10.82
N PRO A 356 21.81 6.53 -10.07
CA PRO A 356 22.66 7.29 -9.16
C PRO A 356 23.63 8.18 -9.94
N LEU A 357 23.93 9.35 -9.40
CA LEU A 357 24.99 10.19 -9.91
C LEU A 357 26.35 9.77 -9.37
N GLU A 358 27.38 9.85 -10.21
CA GLU A 358 28.74 9.58 -9.80
C GLU A 358 29.21 10.56 -8.71
N GLY A 359 29.81 10.05 -7.65
CA GLY A 359 30.29 10.86 -6.53
C GLY A 359 29.18 11.28 -5.54
N ALA A 360 27.96 10.76 -5.65
CA ALA A 360 26.87 10.99 -4.69
C ALA A 360 27.29 10.56 -3.27
N THR A 361 26.90 11.37 -2.28
CA THR A 361 27.09 11.05 -0.85
C THR A 361 25.96 10.22 -0.27
N THR A 362 24.83 10.18 -0.94
CA THR A 362 23.66 9.37 -0.60
C THR A 362 23.81 7.94 -1.08
N ARG A 363 23.11 7.03 -0.42
CA ARG A 363 22.94 5.64 -0.85
C ARG A 363 21.71 5.55 -1.73
N PHE A 364 21.87 5.02 -2.92
CA PHE A 364 20.81 4.70 -3.87
C PHE A 364 20.48 3.20 -3.79
N THR A 365 19.28 2.87 -3.33
CA THR A 365 18.79 1.49 -3.22
C THR A 365 17.64 1.30 -4.21
N PRO A 366 17.82 0.49 -5.26
CA PRO A 366 16.74 0.20 -6.20
C PRO A 366 15.62 -0.57 -5.51
N LEU A 367 14.38 -0.09 -5.65
CA LEU A 367 13.18 -0.75 -5.12
C LEU A 367 12.47 -1.58 -6.20
N MET A 368 12.36 -1.04 -7.42
CA MET A 368 11.75 -1.71 -8.56
C MET A 368 12.75 -1.78 -9.71
N ARG A 369 12.87 -2.94 -10.35
CA ARG A 369 13.79 -3.14 -11.48
C ARG A 369 13.10 -3.82 -12.65
N SER A 370 13.56 -3.48 -13.85
CA SER A 370 13.21 -4.20 -15.07
C SER A 370 13.76 -5.63 -15.09
N SER A 371 13.35 -6.38 -16.09
CA SER A 371 14.05 -7.59 -16.50
C SER A 371 15.34 -7.26 -17.29
N GLU A 372 16.13 -8.28 -17.62
CA GLU A 372 17.27 -8.17 -18.53
C GLU A 372 16.83 -8.03 -20.01
N TYR A 373 15.54 -8.27 -20.29
CA TYR A 373 14.95 -8.13 -21.61
C TYR A 373 14.34 -6.74 -21.79
N ALA A 374 15.07 -5.71 -21.39
CA ALA A 374 14.61 -4.33 -21.38
C ALA A 374 15.57 -3.42 -22.16
N MET A 375 15.05 -2.28 -22.63
CA MET A 375 15.86 -1.20 -23.22
C MET A 375 15.18 0.16 -23.03
N PRO A 376 15.97 1.25 -22.89
CA PRO A 376 15.43 2.61 -22.95
C PRO A 376 14.92 2.94 -24.35
N VAL A 377 13.75 3.55 -24.42
CA VAL A 377 13.13 4.07 -25.64
C VAL A 377 12.82 5.56 -25.49
N ASP A 378 12.70 6.28 -26.60
CA ASP A 378 12.27 7.69 -26.53
C ASP A 378 10.84 7.77 -26.00
N ALA A 379 10.62 8.56 -24.95
CA ALA A 379 9.33 8.72 -24.31
C ALA A 379 8.27 9.29 -25.27
N GLU A 380 8.69 10.11 -26.25
CA GLU A 380 7.81 10.65 -27.31
C GLU A 380 7.09 9.57 -28.12
N ARG A 381 7.64 8.35 -28.18
CA ARG A 381 6.97 7.22 -28.87
C ARG A 381 5.63 6.87 -28.24
N PHE A 382 5.44 7.13 -26.95
CA PHE A 382 4.18 6.87 -26.26
C PHE A 382 3.10 7.90 -26.61
N ALA A 383 3.47 9.14 -26.94
CA ALA A 383 2.53 10.20 -27.33
C ALA A 383 1.72 9.87 -28.60
N THR A 384 2.29 9.05 -29.49
CA THR A 384 1.69 8.70 -30.80
C THR A 384 1.52 7.21 -30.99
N LEU A 385 1.41 6.46 -29.87
CA LEU A 385 1.38 5.00 -29.90
C LEU A 385 -0.01 4.46 -30.21
N ASP A 386 -0.32 4.27 -31.51
CA ASP A 386 -1.57 3.63 -31.93
C ASP A 386 -1.53 2.10 -31.81
N ASN A 387 -0.37 1.49 -32.03
CA ASN A 387 -0.18 0.05 -31.94
C ASN A 387 1.01 -0.29 -31.01
N PRO A 388 0.74 -0.89 -29.83
CA PRO A 388 1.78 -1.25 -28.86
C PRO A 388 2.86 -2.22 -29.42
N GLU A 389 2.53 -3.06 -30.41
CA GLU A 389 3.49 -3.97 -31.03
C GLU A 389 4.66 -3.22 -31.70
N THR A 390 4.45 -1.95 -32.08
CA THR A 390 5.50 -1.13 -32.70
C THR A 390 6.65 -0.80 -31.75
N LEU A 391 6.42 -0.87 -30.45
CA LEU A 391 7.50 -0.71 -29.45
C LEU A 391 8.55 -1.82 -29.57
N LEU A 392 8.15 -3.00 -30.05
CA LEU A 392 9.03 -4.14 -30.24
C LEU A 392 9.72 -4.16 -31.61
N LEU A 393 9.40 -3.21 -32.51
CA LEU A 393 10.12 -3.09 -33.79
C LEU A 393 11.51 -2.54 -33.55
N GLY A 394 12.53 -3.32 -33.94
CA GLY A 394 13.94 -2.98 -33.67
C GLY A 394 14.30 -3.04 -32.18
N PHE A 395 13.56 -3.80 -31.39
CA PHE A 395 13.83 -3.98 -29.98
C PHE A 395 15.05 -4.88 -29.79
N GLU A 396 16.09 -4.30 -29.18
CA GLU A 396 17.34 -4.99 -28.86
C GLU A 396 17.59 -4.83 -27.34
N PRO A 397 17.26 -5.85 -26.52
CA PRO A 397 17.48 -5.77 -25.09
C PRO A 397 18.96 -5.59 -24.77
N THR A 398 19.25 -4.73 -23.81
CA THR A 398 20.64 -4.40 -23.42
C THR A 398 21.30 -5.45 -22.54
N GLY A 399 20.50 -6.35 -21.92
CA GLY A 399 20.97 -7.28 -20.90
C GLY A 399 21.11 -6.64 -19.50
N GLU A 400 20.77 -5.36 -19.36
CA GLU A 400 20.83 -4.63 -18.10
C GLU A 400 19.44 -4.57 -17.43
N ARG A 401 19.46 -4.50 -16.09
CA ARG A 401 18.25 -4.28 -15.29
C ARG A 401 18.18 -2.82 -14.84
N TYR A 402 17.22 -2.10 -15.36
CA TYR A 402 17.01 -0.68 -15.11
C TYR A 402 16.20 -0.44 -13.83
N THR A 403 16.49 0.63 -13.10
CA THR A 403 15.79 1.02 -11.89
C THR A 403 14.62 1.94 -12.22
N LEU A 404 13.41 1.57 -11.78
CA LEU A 404 12.17 2.30 -12.00
C LEU A 404 11.69 3.02 -10.73
N ALA A 405 12.08 2.51 -9.57
CA ALA A 405 11.92 3.18 -8.29
C ALA A 405 13.13 2.95 -7.41
N ALA A 406 13.47 3.94 -6.60
CA ALA A 406 14.62 3.87 -5.71
C ALA A 406 14.37 4.61 -4.39
N ARG A 407 15.04 4.13 -3.33
CA ARG A 407 15.20 4.83 -2.07
C ARG A 407 16.54 5.53 -2.05
N ILE A 408 16.54 6.83 -1.73
CA ILE A 408 17.71 7.68 -1.62
C ILE A 408 17.84 8.09 -0.14
N GLN A 409 18.93 7.68 0.50
CA GLN A 409 19.16 7.93 1.93
C GLN A 409 20.60 8.34 2.19
N GLY A 410 20.81 9.05 3.30
CA GLY A 410 22.14 9.43 3.78
C GLY A 410 22.43 10.93 3.67
N PRO A 411 23.71 11.33 3.77
CA PRO A 411 24.09 12.73 3.77
C PRO A 411 23.78 13.41 2.44
N ALA A 412 23.17 14.60 2.51
CA ALA A 412 22.89 15.41 1.31
C ALA A 412 23.08 16.90 1.60
N LYS A 413 23.36 17.66 0.56
CA LYS A 413 23.45 19.13 0.58
C LYS A 413 22.23 19.74 -0.07
N THR A 414 21.95 21.00 0.31
CA THR A 414 20.90 21.78 -0.33
C THR A 414 21.17 22.01 -1.82
N ALA A 415 20.08 22.01 -2.61
CA ALA A 415 20.12 22.45 -4.00
C ALA A 415 20.32 23.99 -4.11
N PHE A 416 20.12 24.72 -2.98
CA PHE A 416 20.11 26.19 -2.91
C PHE A 416 21.18 26.73 -1.94
N PRO A 417 22.48 26.58 -2.23
CA PRO A 417 23.56 26.97 -1.30
C PRO A 417 23.63 28.48 -1.06
N ASN A 418 23.03 29.26 -1.95
CA ASN A 418 22.95 30.73 -1.84
C ASN A 418 21.60 31.24 -1.34
N GLY A 419 20.63 30.35 -1.03
CA GLY A 419 19.24 30.69 -0.82
C GLY A 419 18.53 30.99 -2.13
N ILE A 420 17.36 31.60 -2.07
CA ILE A 420 16.57 32.09 -3.21
C ILE A 420 16.29 33.57 -3.05
N GLU A 421 15.83 34.23 -4.10
CA GLU A 421 15.51 35.65 -4.04
C GLU A 421 14.45 35.94 -2.95
N GLY A 422 14.72 36.92 -2.08
CA GLY A 422 13.85 37.31 -0.99
C GLY A 422 13.85 36.38 0.24
N ARG A 423 14.72 35.34 0.28
CA ARG A 423 14.84 34.43 1.43
C ARG A 423 16.29 34.23 1.86
N GLU A 424 16.48 34.17 3.17
CA GLU A 424 17.76 33.78 3.75
C GLU A 424 18.11 32.32 3.45
N LYS A 425 19.39 32.02 3.58
CA LYS A 425 19.89 30.65 3.46
C LYS A 425 19.24 29.76 4.50
N GLY A 426 18.67 28.67 4.06
CA GLY A 426 18.11 27.64 4.93
C GLY A 426 19.16 26.64 5.42
N ILE A 427 18.68 25.42 5.71
CA ILE A 427 19.54 24.27 6.07
C ILE A 427 20.44 23.95 4.88
N GLN A 428 21.75 23.88 5.12
CA GLN A 428 22.75 23.71 4.05
C GLN A 428 23.05 22.24 3.79
N GLU A 429 22.95 21.38 4.80
CA GLU A 429 23.22 19.96 4.71
C GLU A 429 22.41 19.18 5.75
N SER A 430 22.14 17.92 5.44
CA SER A 430 21.53 16.94 6.35
C SER A 430 22.43 15.70 6.41
N GLN A 431 22.49 15.06 7.58
CA GLN A 431 23.22 13.79 7.73
C GLN A 431 22.43 12.60 7.18
N ASN A 432 21.12 12.75 7.07
CA ASN A 432 20.28 11.64 6.60
C ASN A 432 18.96 12.17 6.01
N ILE A 433 18.90 12.21 4.70
CA ILE A 433 17.63 12.37 3.98
C ILE A 433 16.95 11.03 3.77
N ASN A 434 15.64 11.04 3.55
CA ASN A 434 14.86 9.84 3.20
C ASN A 434 13.85 10.18 2.10
N VAL A 435 14.20 9.80 0.89
CA VAL A 435 13.41 10.04 -0.32
C VAL A 435 13.14 8.72 -1.01
N ILE A 436 11.91 8.46 -1.37
CA ILE A 436 11.54 7.41 -2.33
C ILE A 436 11.12 8.11 -3.62
N ALA A 437 11.79 7.80 -4.70
CA ALA A 437 11.46 8.26 -6.04
C ALA A 437 10.95 7.11 -6.89
N VAL A 438 9.82 7.34 -7.57
CA VAL A 438 9.20 6.43 -8.51
C VAL A 438 9.09 7.14 -9.85
N ALA A 439 9.59 6.55 -10.90
CA ALA A 439 9.62 7.16 -12.23
C ALA A 439 8.39 6.80 -13.07
N ASP A 440 7.21 6.84 -12.45
CA ASP A 440 5.92 6.57 -13.08
C ASP A 440 4.79 7.22 -12.25
N THR A 441 3.98 8.03 -12.87
CA THR A 441 2.78 8.62 -12.25
C THR A 441 1.51 7.86 -12.63
N ASP A 442 1.53 7.19 -13.77
CA ASP A 442 0.39 6.48 -14.32
C ASP A 442 -0.05 5.31 -13.44
N MET A 443 0.89 4.71 -12.69
CA MET A 443 0.60 3.64 -11.74
C MET A 443 -0.41 4.02 -10.65
N LEU A 444 -0.57 5.31 -10.35
CA LEU A 444 -1.51 5.80 -9.34
C LEU A 444 -2.95 5.87 -9.86
N ALA A 445 -3.15 5.79 -11.19
CA ALA A 445 -4.48 5.84 -11.79
C ALA A 445 -5.26 4.55 -11.49
N ASP A 446 -6.53 4.70 -11.11
CA ASP A 446 -7.41 3.58 -10.74
C ASP A 446 -7.40 2.44 -11.77
N ARG A 447 -7.32 2.76 -13.08
CA ARG A 447 -7.26 1.78 -14.17
C ARG A 447 -6.07 0.80 -14.11
N MET A 448 -5.01 1.13 -13.36
CA MET A 448 -3.77 0.36 -13.29
C MET A 448 -3.79 -0.68 -12.16
N TRP A 449 -4.60 -0.48 -11.12
CA TRP A 449 -4.57 -1.32 -9.93
C TRP A 449 -5.95 -1.64 -9.34
N VAL A 450 -7.00 -0.83 -9.63
CA VAL A 450 -8.35 -1.06 -9.12
C VAL A 450 -9.06 -2.10 -9.98
N GLN A 451 -9.55 -3.16 -9.36
CA GLN A 451 -10.39 -4.15 -10.01
C GLN A 451 -11.86 -3.80 -9.80
N VAL A 452 -12.68 -3.93 -10.84
CA VAL A 452 -14.12 -3.74 -10.73
C VAL A 452 -14.78 -5.12 -10.64
N GLN A 453 -15.30 -5.45 -9.47
CA GLN A 453 -16.06 -6.69 -9.27
C GLN A 453 -17.55 -6.41 -9.37
N ASP A 454 -18.28 -7.36 -9.97
CA ASP A 454 -19.73 -7.29 -10.08
C ASP A 454 -20.37 -8.04 -8.91
N PHE A 455 -20.83 -7.30 -7.90
CA PHE A 455 -21.57 -7.83 -6.77
C PHE A 455 -23.08 -7.65 -7.01
N PHE A 456 -23.77 -8.73 -7.37
CA PHE A 456 -25.23 -8.74 -7.55
C PHE A 456 -25.74 -7.66 -8.51
N GLY A 457 -24.99 -7.38 -9.60
CA GLY A 457 -25.36 -6.38 -10.60
C GLY A 457 -24.95 -4.95 -10.23
N GLN A 458 -24.25 -4.76 -9.14
CA GLN A 458 -23.57 -3.50 -8.79
C GLN A 458 -22.07 -3.65 -9.02
N ARG A 459 -21.51 -2.74 -9.81
CA ARG A 459 -20.06 -2.67 -10.03
C ARG A 459 -19.41 -1.95 -8.84
N VAL A 460 -18.69 -2.71 -8.04
CA VAL A 460 -17.95 -2.18 -6.89
C VAL A 460 -16.46 -2.17 -7.25
N PRO A 461 -15.81 -0.99 -7.26
CA PRO A 461 -14.38 -0.92 -7.38
C PRO A 461 -13.73 -1.48 -6.10
N GLN A 462 -12.69 -2.28 -6.28
CA GLN A 462 -11.86 -2.82 -5.19
C GLN A 462 -10.40 -2.51 -5.47
N PRO A 463 -9.70 -1.89 -4.51
CA PRO A 463 -8.27 -1.62 -4.59
C PRO A 463 -7.41 -2.88 -4.55
#